data_bc65d562a953fc3d05ed3226463c3d81
#
_entry.id   bc65d562a953fc3d05ed3226463c3d81
#
_cell.length_a   1.000
_cell.length_b   1.000
_cell.length_c   1.000
_cell.angle_alpha   90.00
_cell.angle_beta   90.00
_cell.angle_gamma   90.00
#
_symmetry.space_group_name_H-M   'P 1'
#
loop_
_entity.id
_entity.type
_entity.pdbx_description
1 polymer ?
#
loop_
_entity_poly.entity_id
_entity_poly.type
_entity_poly.pdbx_seq_one_letter_code
_entity_poly.pdbx_strand_id
1 'polypeptide(L)'
;SRDRYVDLNKTAITTLEKLKEKNYRGDDDGFVITSDRKPVAIHNLRSNYLSICAKSGIENPQGVHSLRHTFASLLFRKGVDAKTVSELLGHASVAFTMNIYVHLIDDQKSRAVNLIDDI
;
A
#
# COMPACT_ATOMS: atom_id res chain seq x y z
N SER A 1 15.15 6.66 9.20
CA SER A 1 14.64 5.83 8.09
C SER A 1 15.78 5.49 7.15
N ARG A 2 15.76 4.29 6.62
CA ARG A 2 16.77 3.84 5.66
C ARG A 2 16.20 3.92 4.26
N ASP A 3 17.04 4.31 3.32
CA ASP A 3 16.68 4.22 1.91
C ASP A 3 16.48 2.77 1.52
N ARG A 4 15.47 2.50 0.72
CA ARG A 4 15.21 1.16 0.22
C ARG A 4 14.57 1.21 -1.16
N TYR A 5 14.68 0.12 -1.89
CA TYR A 5 13.97 -0.04 -3.15
C TYR A 5 12.60 -0.64 -2.90
N VAL A 6 11.62 -0.18 -3.65
CA VAL A 6 10.24 -0.67 -3.59
C VAL A 6 9.85 -1.12 -4.98
N ASP A 7 9.39 -2.36 -5.11
CA ASP A 7 8.88 -2.86 -6.37
C ASP A 7 7.56 -2.19 -6.72
N LEU A 8 7.43 -1.78 -7.98
CA LEU A 8 6.25 -1.07 -8.48
C LEU A 8 5.50 -1.93 -9.48
N ASN A 9 4.19 -2.01 -9.35
CA ASN A 9 3.35 -2.63 -10.37
C ASN A 9 3.16 -1.68 -11.57
N LYS A 10 2.56 -2.19 -12.63
CA LYS A 10 2.37 -1.42 -13.87
C LYS A 10 1.55 -0.16 -13.67
N THR A 11 0.52 -0.23 -12.85
CA THR A 11 -0.34 0.93 -12.57
C THR A 11 0.44 2.02 -11.85
N ALA A 12 1.26 1.67 -10.86
CA ALA A 12 2.09 2.62 -10.14
C ALA A 12 3.12 3.27 -11.07
N ILE A 13 3.77 2.48 -11.93
CA ILE A 13 4.74 2.99 -12.91
C ILE A 13 4.07 4.01 -13.84
N THR A 14 2.94 3.66 -14.44
CA THR A 14 2.20 4.55 -15.34
C THR A 14 1.78 5.85 -14.64
N THR A 15 1.29 5.74 -13.42
CA THR A 15 0.86 6.90 -12.64
C THR A 15 2.04 7.83 -12.33
N LEU A 16 3.18 7.25 -11.93
CA LEU A 16 4.38 8.04 -11.64
C LEU A 16 4.98 8.67 -12.89
N GLU A 17 4.94 7.99 -14.03
CA GLU A 17 5.37 8.57 -15.30
C GLU A 17 4.55 9.80 -15.68
N LYS A 18 3.23 9.72 -15.54
CA LYS A 18 2.33 10.85 -15.79
C LYS A 18 2.60 12.00 -14.83
N LEU A 19 2.85 11.70 -13.57
CA LEU A 19 3.18 12.70 -12.56
C LEU A 19 4.50 13.38 -12.90
N LYS A 20 5.49 12.61 -13.36
CA LYS A 20 6.80 13.13 -13.78
C LYS A 20 6.68 14.08 -14.96
N GLU A 21 5.92 13.72 -15.98
CA GLU A 21 5.66 14.59 -17.14
C GLU A 21 5.08 15.93 -16.72
N LYS A 22 4.18 15.93 -15.76
CA LYS A 22 3.49 17.13 -15.29
C LYS A 22 4.36 18.00 -14.40
N ASN A 23 5.15 17.42 -13.51
CA ASN A 23 5.81 18.13 -12.40
C ASN A 23 7.33 18.17 -12.47
N TYR A 24 7.96 17.31 -13.28
CA TYR A 24 9.42 17.22 -13.32
C TYR A 24 10.02 18.45 -14.02
N ARG A 25 11.08 19.02 -13.43
CA ARG A 25 11.74 20.21 -13.91
C ARG A 25 13.22 19.98 -14.26
N GLY A 26 13.63 18.72 -14.45
CA GLY A 26 15.03 18.39 -14.73
C GLY A 26 15.91 18.36 -13.48
N ASP A 27 15.30 18.23 -12.31
CA ASP A 27 15.95 18.29 -11.01
C ASP A 27 15.98 16.86 -10.42
N ASP A 28 17.18 16.26 -10.35
CA ASP A 28 17.37 14.90 -9.87
C ASP A 28 17.03 14.72 -8.38
N ASP A 29 17.07 15.82 -7.61
CA ASP A 29 16.74 15.80 -6.18
C ASP A 29 15.28 16.15 -5.90
N GLY A 30 14.45 16.25 -6.95
CA GLY A 30 13.06 16.63 -6.83
C GLY A 30 12.22 15.59 -6.07
N PHE A 31 11.34 16.07 -5.20
CA PHE A 31 10.39 15.22 -4.51
C PHE A 31 9.29 14.73 -5.46
N VAL A 32 8.84 13.50 -5.28
CA VAL A 32 7.79 12.91 -6.11
C VAL A 32 6.43 13.53 -5.81
N ILE A 33 6.08 13.62 -4.54
CA ILE A 33 4.82 14.21 -4.08
C ILE A 33 5.13 15.62 -3.55
N THR A 34 4.73 16.63 -4.33
CA THR A 34 5.12 18.01 -4.07
C THR A 34 3.94 18.96 -4.11
N SER A 35 4.13 20.10 -3.44
CA SER A 35 3.34 21.30 -3.60
C SER A 35 4.33 22.46 -3.78
N ASP A 36 4.27 23.15 -4.93
CA ASP A 36 5.20 24.23 -5.28
C ASP A 36 6.68 23.83 -5.14
N ARG A 37 7.04 22.64 -5.64
CA ARG A 37 8.40 22.07 -5.61
C ARG A 37 8.92 21.70 -4.22
N LYS A 38 8.08 21.81 -3.20
CA LYS A 38 8.42 21.41 -1.82
C LYS A 38 7.69 20.12 -1.48
N PRO A 39 8.19 19.32 -0.52
CA PRO A 39 7.43 18.17 -0.06
C PRO A 39 6.05 18.61 0.41
N VAL A 40 5.03 17.82 0.07
CA VAL A 40 3.69 18.11 0.55
C VAL A 40 3.63 17.97 2.07
N ALA A 41 2.99 18.90 2.75
CA ALA A 41 2.79 18.81 4.20
C ALA A 41 1.84 17.66 4.54
N ILE A 42 2.13 16.95 5.63
CA ILE A 42 1.36 15.76 6.05
C ILE A 42 -0.13 16.07 6.20
N HIS A 43 -0.48 17.23 6.78
CA HIS A 43 -1.88 17.61 6.95
C HIS A 43 -2.59 17.83 5.61
N ASN A 44 -1.89 18.36 4.60
CA ASN A 44 -2.44 18.55 3.27
C ASN A 44 -2.65 17.21 2.56
N LEU A 45 -1.72 16.27 2.71
CA LEU A 45 -1.86 14.92 2.19
C LEU A 45 -3.09 14.23 2.79
N ARG A 46 -3.25 14.35 4.09
CA ARG A 46 -4.40 13.78 4.81
C ARG A 46 -5.72 14.39 4.34
N SER A 47 -5.78 15.72 4.22
CA SER A 47 -6.98 16.42 3.75
C SER A 47 -7.35 16.01 2.34
N ASN A 48 -6.38 15.89 1.45
CA ASN A 48 -6.60 15.46 0.07
C ASN A 48 -7.10 14.02 0.01
N TYR A 49 -6.54 13.13 0.82
CA TYR A 49 -6.97 11.75 0.92
C TYR A 49 -8.43 11.66 1.38
N LEU A 50 -8.80 12.37 2.43
CA LEU A 50 -10.17 12.39 2.95
C LEU A 50 -11.16 12.95 1.93
N SER A 51 -10.75 13.98 1.18
CA SER A 51 -11.56 14.55 0.10
C SER A 51 -11.82 13.51 -1.00
N ILE A 52 -10.80 12.76 -1.39
CA ILE A 52 -10.93 11.70 -2.40
C ILE A 52 -11.88 10.61 -1.89
N CYS A 53 -11.74 10.20 -0.64
CA CYS A 53 -12.63 9.22 -0.02
C CYS A 53 -14.09 9.69 -0.07
N ALA A 54 -14.35 10.93 0.32
CA ALA A 54 -15.69 11.49 0.31
C ALA A 54 -16.29 11.51 -1.09
N LYS A 55 -15.52 11.95 -2.09
CA LYS A 55 -15.95 11.96 -3.50
C LYS A 55 -16.19 10.56 -4.05
N SER A 56 -15.53 9.57 -3.51
CA SER A 56 -15.66 8.16 -3.93
C SER A 56 -16.77 7.42 -3.19
N GLY A 57 -17.50 8.09 -2.32
CA GLY A 57 -18.60 7.47 -1.56
C GLY A 57 -18.13 6.58 -0.42
N ILE A 58 -16.89 6.69 0.01
CA ILE A 58 -16.37 5.94 1.14
C ILE A 58 -16.80 6.62 2.43
N GLU A 59 -17.63 5.94 3.19
CA GLU A 59 -18.08 6.41 4.50
C GLU A 59 -17.07 6.01 5.58
N ASN A 60 -16.84 6.91 6.55
CA ASN A 60 -15.94 6.67 7.68
C ASN A 60 -14.57 6.16 7.26
N PRO A 61 -13.84 6.90 6.39
CA PRO A 61 -12.53 6.44 5.93
C PRO A 61 -11.55 6.36 7.09
N GLN A 62 -10.73 5.32 7.05
CA GLN A 62 -9.57 5.22 7.95
C GLN A 62 -8.49 6.20 7.45
N GLY A 63 -7.45 6.44 8.24
CA GLY A 63 -6.35 7.31 7.83
C GLY A 63 -5.58 6.76 6.61
N VAL A 64 -4.71 7.59 6.02
CA VAL A 64 -3.88 7.22 4.87
C VAL A 64 -3.14 5.90 5.10
N HIS A 65 -2.71 5.65 6.33
CA HIS A 65 -1.99 4.43 6.70
C HIS A 65 -2.80 3.15 6.43
N SER A 66 -4.13 3.24 6.36
CA SER A 66 -4.98 2.10 6.02
C SER A 66 -4.76 1.57 4.61
N LEU A 67 -4.19 2.38 3.72
CA LEU A 67 -3.81 1.93 2.38
C LEU A 67 -2.76 0.83 2.44
N ARG A 68 -1.84 0.96 3.39
CA ARG A 68 -0.82 -0.06 3.65
C ARG A 68 -1.45 -1.36 4.15
N HIS A 69 -2.43 -1.27 5.04
CA HIS A 69 -3.19 -2.42 5.53
C HIS A 69 -3.96 -3.10 4.38
N THR A 70 -4.61 -2.32 3.55
CA THR A 70 -5.36 -2.81 2.39
C THR A 70 -4.45 -3.53 1.40
N PHE A 71 -3.29 -2.96 1.11
CA PHE A 71 -2.29 -3.57 0.24
C PHE A 71 -1.90 -4.96 0.73
N ALA A 72 -1.56 -5.09 2.01
CA ALA A 72 -1.20 -6.36 2.61
C ALA A 72 -2.36 -7.37 2.55
N SER A 73 -3.57 -6.94 2.88
CA SER A 73 -4.76 -7.79 2.85
C SER A 73 -5.06 -8.33 1.46
N LEU A 74 -4.95 -7.48 0.44
CA LEU A 74 -5.18 -7.89 -0.95
C LEU A 74 -4.16 -8.93 -1.40
N LEU A 75 -2.89 -8.75 -1.05
CA LEU A 75 -1.84 -9.72 -1.39
C LEU A 75 -2.08 -11.07 -0.70
N PHE A 76 -2.46 -11.06 0.56
CA PHE A 76 -2.79 -12.30 1.27
C PHE A 76 -3.97 -13.03 0.66
N ARG A 77 -5.01 -12.30 0.25
CA ARG A 77 -6.16 -12.88 -0.45
C ARG A 77 -5.78 -13.50 -1.80
N LYS A 78 -4.73 -12.98 -2.42
CA LYS A 78 -4.18 -13.53 -3.68
C LYS A 78 -3.22 -14.69 -3.45
N GLY A 79 -2.99 -15.08 -2.20
CA GLY A 79 -2.15 -16.22 -1.87
C GLY A 79 -0.67 -15.91 -1.70
N VAL A 80 -0.31 -14.63 -1.61
CA VAL A 80 1.09 -14.24 -1.39
C VAL A 80 1.47 -14.57 0.06
N ASP A 81 2.65 -15.14 0.25
CA ASP A 81 3.13 -15.53 1.58
C ASP A 81 3.49 -14.33 2.46
N ALA A 82 3.48 -14.56 3.77
CA ALA A 82 3.70 -13.50 4.75
C ALA A 82 5.10 -12.89 4.66
N LYS A 83 6.11 -13.68 4.33
CA LYS A 83 7.48 -13.18 4.16
C LYS A 83 7.57 -12.17 3.02
N THR A 84 7.02 -12.50 1.87
CA THR A 84 7.02 -11.62 0.70
C THR A 84 6.25 -10.33 0.98
N VAL A 85 5.09 -10.41 1.60
CA VAL A 85 4.30 -9.22 1.97
C VAL A 85 5.09 -8.34 2.93
N SER A 86 5.72 -8.95 3.94
CA SER A 86 6.54 -8.22 4.90
C SER A 86 7.71 -7.49 4.22
N GLU A 87 8.39 -8.14 3.29
CA GLU A 87 9.48 -7.53 2.53
C GLU A 87 9.01 -6.35 1.68
N LEU A 88 7.86 -6.47 1.03
CA LEU A 88 7.28 -5.39 0.24
C LEU A 88 6.91 -4.18 1.12
N LEU A 89 6.48 -4.42 2.35
CA LEU A 89 6.14 -3.36 3.30
C LEU A 89 7.34 -2.80 4.06
N GLY A 90 8.47 -3.52 4.03
CA GLY A 90 9.67 -3.19 4.79
C GLY A 90 9.76 -3.95 6.10
N HIS A 91 11.00 -4.20 6.57
CA HIS A 91 11.26 -5.05 7.73
C HIS A 91 10.64 -4.56 9.04
N ALA A 92 10.49 -3.23 9.22
CA ALA A 92 9.85 -2.67 10.41
C ALA A 92 8.37 -3.03 10.53
N SER A 93 7.79 -3.65 9.50
CA SER A 93 6.35 -3.95 9.43
C SER A 93 6.02 -5.41 9.69
N VAL A 94 6.96 -6.22 10.16
CA VAL A 94 6.74 -7.67 10.35
C VAL A 94 5.56 -7.93 11.30
N ALA A 95 5.52 -7.28 12.46
CA ALA A 95 4.43 -7.43 13.43
C ALA A 95 3.08 -6.99 12.84
N PHE A 96 3.06 -5.87 12.13
CA PHE A 96 1.88 -5.37 11.44
C PHE A 96 1.38 -6.37 10.39
N THR A 97 2.30 -6.89 9.57
CA THR A 97 2.00 -7.88 8.53
C THR A 97 1.42 -9.16 9.12
N MET A 98 2.00 -9.66 10.21
CA MET A 98 1.54 -10.89 10.86
C MET A 98 0.17 -10.72 11.49
N ASN A 99 -0.14 -9.56 12.06
CA ASN A 99 -1.47 -9.29 12.60
C ASN A 99 -2.55 -9.36 11.51
N ILE A 100 -2.28 -8.79 10.35
CA ILE A 100 -3.20 -8.87 9.21
C ILE A 100 -3.36 -10.32 8.77
N TYR A 101 -2.26 -11.04 8.64
CA TYR A 101 -2.27 -12.44 8.21
C TYR A 101 -3.12 -13.31 9.15
N VAL A 102 -2.92 -13.19 10.46
CA VAL A 102 -3.65 -13.97 11.46
C VAL A 102 -5.16 -13.75 11.37
N HIS A 103 -5.58 -12.48 11.21
CA HIS A 103 -7.01 -12.18 11.06
C HIS A 103 -7.62 -12.78 9.79
N LEU A 104 -6.85 -12.85 8.69
CA LEU A 104 -7.36 -13.38 7.42
C LEU A 104 -7.38 -14.89 7.34
N ILE A 105 -6.46 -15.59 8.02
CA ILE A 105 -6.37 -17.05 7.92
C ILE A 105 -7.46 -17.79 8.69
N ASP A 106 -8.12 -17.16 9.64
CA ASP A 106 -9.19 -17.81 10.38
C ASP A 106 -10.31 -18.31 9.45
N ASP A 107 -10.59 -17.56 8.39
CA ASP A 107 -11.54 -17.95 7.36
C ASP A 107 -11.00 -19.03 6.39
N GLN A 108 -9.68 -19.17 6.33
CA GLN A 108 -9.03 -20.08 5.38
C GLN A 108 -8.76 -21.47 5.95
N LYS A 109 -8.79 -21.62 7.26
CA LYS A 109 -8.46 -22.90 7.92
C LYS A 109 -9.36 -24.05 7.47
N SER A 110 -10.66 -23.85 7.48
CA SER A 110 -11.61 -24.88 7.05
C SER A 110 -11.48 -25.20 5.57
N ARG A 111 -11.16 -24.22 4.74
CA ARG A 111 -10.91 -24.44 3.30
C ARG A 111 -9.62 -25.24 3.10
N ALA A 112 -8.58 -24.90 3.84
CA ALA A 112 -7.29 -25.58 3.73
C ALA A 112 -7.38 -27.04 4.12
N VAL A 113 -8.10 -27.37 5.18
CA VAL A 113 -8.30 -28.76 5.63
C VAL A 113 -9.02 -29.58 4.57
N ASN A 114 -10.01 -29.00 3.91
CA ASN A 114 -10.77 -29.70 2.87
C ASN A 114 -9.93 -30.05 1.63
N LEU A 115 -8.82 -29.35 1.40
CA LEU A 115 -7.91 -29.69 0.30
C LEU A 115 -7.29 -31.08 0.45
N ILE A 116 -7.21 -31.60 1.67
CA ILE A 116 -6.68 -32.93 1.92
C ILE A 116 -7.59 -34.00 1.33
N ASP A 117 -8.89 -33.77 1.26
CA ASP A 117 -9.85 -34.71 0.71
C ASP A 117 -9.67 -34.96 -0.79
N ASP A 118 -8.99 -34.07 -1.49
CA ASP A 118 -8.78 -34.12 -2.95
C ASP A 118 -7.47 -34.81 -3.34
N ILE A 119 -6.74 -35.37 -2.40
CA ILE A 119 -5.47 -36.07 -2.65
C ILE A 119 -5.70 -37.48 -3.22
#